data_9012aebe59f6777ba70e152eba7d3b40
#
_entry.id   9012aebe59f6777ba70e152eba7d3b40
#
_cell.length_a   1.000
_cell.length_b   1.000
_cell.length_c   1.000
_cell.angle_alpha   90.00
_cell.angle_beta   90.00
_cell.angle_gamma   90.00
#
_symmetry.space_group_name_H-M   'P 1'
#
loop_
_entity.id
_entity.type
_entity.pdbx_description
1 polymer ?
#
loop_
_entity_poly.entity_id
_entity_poly.type
_entity_poly.pdbx_seq_one_letter_code
_entity_poly.pdbx_strand_id
1 'polypeptide(L)'
;AGMGIQKKIEDTAVENLREMTELNCTALTAFIGICLPYCKKGSRILCLASGAAFVPQPGFAVYAASKAYVLSFARALGAEQKGRIVVTAVCPGPVDTPFLEKMGGKENMPFYKKPFIADAEAVVKKALQDSERGREISVYGFAMKALRVVCKIVPTRFLMRFM
;
A
#
# COMPACT_ATOMS: atom_id res chain seq x y z
N ALA A 1 -9.72 -5.56 -0.28
CA ALA A 1 -10.14 -5.02 -1.58
C ALA A 1 -9.15 -3.96 -2.04
N GLY A 2 -9.04 -3.75 -3.34
CA GLY A 2 -8.19 -2.74 -3.95
C GLY A 2 -8.15 -2.91 -5.47
N MET A 3 -7.96 -1.81 -6.17
CA MET A 3 -7.83 -1.75 -7.63
C MET A 3 -6.53 -1.07 -8.00
N GLY A 4 -5.89 -1.51 -9.08
CA GLY A 4 -4.68 -0.91 -9.63
C GLY A 4 -4.68 -1.01 -11.15
N ILE A 5 -4.40 0.09 -11.83
CA ILE A 5 -4.26 0.16 -13.28
C ILE A 5 -2.94 0.82 -13.59
N GLN A 6 -2.07 0.12 -14.30
CA GLN A 6 -0.77 0.61 -14.71
C GLN A 6 -0.86 1.15 -16.14
N LYS A 7 -1.27 2.41 -16.25
CA LYS A 7 -1.38 3.18 -17.50
C LYS A 7 -1.21 4.67 -17.20
N LYS A 8 -0.87 5.46 -18.21
CA LYS A 8 -0.91 6.91 -18.09
C LYS A 8 -2.35 7.39 -17.89
N ILE A 9 -2.53 8.57 -17.28
CA ILE A 9 -3.86 9.14 -17.04
C ILE A 9 -4.58 9.38 -18.37
N GLU A 10 -3.89 9.89 -19.38
CA GLU A 10 -4.44 10.14 -20.73
C GLU A 10 -4.93 8.88 -21.45
N ASP A 11 -4.37 7.70 -21.09
CA ASP A 11 -4.71 6.40 -21.67
C ASP A 11 -5.76 5.62 -20.83
N THR A 12 -6.30 6.24 -19.78
CA THR A 12 -7.20 5.56 -18.85
C THR A 12 -8.57 6.27 -18.82
N ALA A 13 -9.63 5.51 -18.99
CA ALA A 13 -11.00 6.05 -18.88
C ALA A 13 -11.22 6.70 -17.50
N VAL A 14 -11.89 7.85 -17.47
CA VAL A 14 -12.13 8.62 -16.24
C VAL A 14 -12.89 7.81 -15.21
N GLU A 15 -13.82 6.96 -15.65
CA GLU A 15 -14.60 6.04 -14.82
C GLU A 15 -13.69 5.11 -14.01
N ASN A 16 -12.68 4.53 -14.66
CA ASN A 16 -11.70 3.66 -14.02
C ASN A 16 -10.82 4.40 -12.99
N LEU A 17 -10.47 5.66 -13.27
CA LEU A 17 -9.72 6.51 -12.34
C LEU A 17 -10.55 6.80 -11.09
N ARG A 18 -11.85 7.12 -11.28
CA ARG A 18 -12.81 7.37 -10.19
C ARG A 18 -13.02 6.11 -9.35
N GLU A 19 -13.32 4.98 -10.01
CA GLU A 19 -13.56 3.70 -9.34
C GLU A 19 -12.34 3.27 -8.50
N MET A 20 -11.12 3.44 -9.02
CA MET A 20 -9.88 3.15 -8.27
C MET A 20 -9.78 4.03 -7.02
N THR A 21 -10.08 5.31 -7.11
CA THR A 21 -10.01 6.24 -5.97
C THR A 21 -11.11 5.93 -4.97
N GLU A 22 -12.33 5.68 -5.45
CA GLU A 22 -13.49 5.33 -4.63
C GLU A 22 -13.20 4.06 -3.80
N LEU A 23 -12.75 3.00 -4.46
CA LEU A 23 -12.47 1.73 -3.79
C LEU A 23 -11.27 1.83 -2.83
N ASN A 24 -10.16 2.43 -3.27
CA ASN A 24 -8.92 2.41 -2.50
C ASN A 24 -8.90 3.42 -1.35
N CYS A 25 -9.63 4.53 -1.47
CA CYS A 25 -9.62 5.61 -0.47
C CYS A 25 -10.96 5.77 0.23
N THR A 26 -12.02 6.11 -0.50
CA THR A 26 -13.33 6.44 0.08
C THR A 26 -13.94 5.25 0.81
N ALA A 27 -14.02 4.10 0.15
CA ALA A 27 -14.60 2.89 0.73
C ALA A 27 -13.81 2.41 1.97
N LEU A 28 -12.47 2.48 1.92
CA LEU A 28 -11.62 2.15 3.07
C LEU A 28 -11.90 3.08 4.25
N THR A 29 -11.95 4.39 4.00
CA THR A 29 -12.20 5.40 5.04
C THR A 29 -13.57 5.22 5.67
N ALA A 30 -14.62 5.07 4.84
CA ALA A 30 -15.98 4.86 5.30
C ALA A 30 -16.09 3.56 6.13
N PHE A 31 -15.52 2.46 5.64
CA PHE A 31 -15.52 1.18 6.35
C PHE A 31 -14.85 1.28 7.73
N ILE A 32 -13.69 1.92 7.80
CA ILE A 32 -13.00 2.11 9.07
C ILE A 32 -13.82 3.02 10.00
N GLY A 33 -14.38 4.13 9.48
CA GLY A 33 -15.24 5.03 10.26
C GLY A 33 -16.44 4.32 10.89
N ILE A 34 -17.07 3.42 10.13
CA ILE A 34 -18.20 2.61 10.62
C ILE A 34 -17.74 1.57 11.67
N CYS A 35 -16.60 0.91 11.45
CA CYS A 35 -16.13 -0.17 12.33
C CYS A 35 -15.44 0.34 13.60
N LEU A 36 -14.83 1.52 13.56
CA LEU A 36 -13.99 2.06 14.63
C LEU A 36 -14.70 2.16 16.00
N PRO A 37 -15.98 2.58 16.11
CA PRO A 37 -16.68 2.60 17.38
C PRO A 37 -16.83 1.23 18.04
N TYR A 38 -16.83 0.16 17.26
CA TYR A 38 -16.97 -1.22 17.76
C TYR A 38 -15.62 -1.86 18.13
N CYS A 39 -14.50 -1.21 17.82
CA CYS A 39 -13.17 -1.70 18.21
C CYS A 39 -12.94 -1.50 19.71
N LYS A 40 -12.61 -2.60 20.39
CA LYS A 40 -12.27 -2.61 21.82
C LYS A 40 -10.78 -2.33 22.02
N LYS A 41 -10.38 -2.06 23.27
CA LYS A 41 -8.96 -1.97 23.63
C LYS A 41 -8.23 -3.27 23.27
N GLY A 42 -7.11 -3.13 22.55
CA GLY A 42 -6.33 -4.26 22.03
C GLY A 42 -6.76 -4.74 20.64
N SER A 43 -7.84 -4.22 20.05
CA SER A 43 -8.18 -4.48 18.65
C SER A 43 -7.06 -4.02 17.70
N ARG A 44 -6.98 -4.64 16.51
CA ARG A 44 -5.99 -4.33 15.50
C ARG A 44 -6.65 -4.04 14.16
N ILE A 45 -6.18 -3.00 13.48
CA ILE A 45 -6.58 -2.64 12.11
C ILE A 45 -5.34 -2.72 11.22
N LEU A 46 -5.40 -3.54 10.16
CA LEU A 46 -4.36 -3.62 9.16
C LEU A 46 -4.87 -2.97 7.86
N CYS A 47 -4.25 -1.85 7.48
CA CYS A 47 -4.58 -1.13 6.26
C CYS A 47 -3.65 -1.56 5.13
N LEU A 48 -4.18 -2.15 4.06
CA LEU A 48 -3.39 -2.60 2.91
C LEU A 48 -3.01 -1.43 2.01
N ALA A 49 -1.86 -0.82 2.30
CA ALA A 49 -1.19 0.14 1.44
C ALA A 49 -0.41 -0.59 0.31
N SER A 50 0.78 -0.13 -0.01
CA SER A 50 1.73 -0.73 -0.99
C SER A 50 3.09 -0.07 -0.84
N GLY A 51 4.14 -0.69 -1.34
CA GLY A 51 5.42 -0.02 -1.58
C GLY A 51 5.32 1.16 -2.55
N ALA A 52 4.31 1.17 -3.43
CA ALA A 52 3.97 2.31 -4.29
C ALA A 52 3.61 3.59 -3.51
N ALA A 53 3.26 3.46 -2.22
CA ALA A 53 2.99 4.60 -1.35
C ALA A 53 4.24 5.43 -1.01
N PHE A 54 5.44 4.92 -1.23
CA PHE A 54 6.68 5.57 -0.81
C PHE A 54 7.19 6.63 -1.79
N VAL A 55 6.75 6.57 -3.05
CA VAL A 55 7.21 7.48 -4.11
C VAL A 55 6.15 7.60 -5.22
N PRO A 56 5.94 8.80 -5.81
CA PRO A 56 5.10 8.95 -7.00
C PRO A 56 5.61 8.09 -8.15
N GLN A 57 4.71 7.49 -8.92
CA GLN A 57 5.07 6.60 -10.03
C GLN A 57 4.40 7.07 -11.34
N PRO A 58 5.16 7.58 -12.32
CA PRO A 58 4.66 7.83 -13.66
C PRO A 58 4.04 6.57 -14.27
N GLY A 59 2.92 6.69 -14.98
CA GLY A 59 2.16 5.54 -15.50
C GLY A 59 1.42 4.72 -14.44
N PHE A 60 1.49 5.13 -13.17
CA PHE A 60 0.81 4.47 -12.05
C PHE A 60 0.31 5.50 -11.02
N ALA A 61 0.09 6.73 -11.49
CA ALA A 61 -0.10 7.91 -10.64
C ALA A 61 -1.26 7.76 -9.65
N VAL A 62 -2.46 7.39 -10.12
CA VAL A 62 -3.66 7.28 -9.26
C VAL A 62 -3.49 6.16 -8.24
N TYR A 63 -2.96 5.00 -8.65
CA TYR A 63 -2.71 3.91 -7.71
C TYR A 63 -1.70 4.32 -6.63
N ALA A 64 -0.54 4.85 -7.02
CA ALA A 64 0.50 5.27 -6.08
C ALA A 64 -0.05 6.34 -5.10
N ALA A 65 -0.79 7.32 -5.61
CA ALA A 65 -1.44 8.34 -4.80
C ALA A 65 -2.46 7.74 -3.83
N SER A 66 -3.31 6.82 -4.28
CA SER A 66 -4.29 6.14 -3.42
C SER A 66 -3.62 5.34 -2.31
N LYS A 67 -2.49 4.68 -2.59
CA LYS A 67 -1.73 3.93 -1.59
C LYS A 67 -0.95 4.83 -0.63
N ALA A 68 -0.50 6.00 -1.08
CA ALA A 68 0.05 7.03 -0.22
C ALA A 68 -1.01 7.61 0.74
N TYR A 69 -2.24 7.81 0.24
CA TYR A 69 -3.39 8.14 1.08
C TYR A 69 -3.59 7.10 2.18
N VAL A 70 -3.66 5.81 1.84
CA VAL A 70 -3.86 4.71 2.82
C VAL A 70 -2.75 4.70 3.86
N LEU A 71 -1.49 4.87 3.44
CA LEU A 71 -0.34 4.92 4.34
C LEU A 71 -0.44 6.11 5.32
N SER A 72 -0.74 7.30 4.82
CA SER A 72 -0.88 8.51 5.63
C SER A 72 -2.07 8.41 6.60
N PHE A 73 -3.23 7.97 6.09
CA PHE A 73 -4.44 7.76 6.87
C PHE A 73 -4.22 6.77 8.03
N ALA A 74 -3.64 5.59 7.73
CA ALA A 74 -3.40 4.57 8.76
C ALA A 74 -2.46 5.07 9.86
N ARG A 75 -1.45 5.88 9.52
CA ARG A 75 -0.51 6.45 10.47
C ARG A 75 -1.18 7.49 11.37
N ALA A 76 -1.96 8.39 10.79
CA ALA A 76 -2.70 9.41 11.53
C ALA A 76 -3.70 8.74 12.48
N LEU A 77 -4.50 7.79 11.98
CA LEU A 77 -5.45 7.03 12.78
C LEU A 77 -4.75 6.27 13.92
N GLY A 78 -3.58 5.68 13.67
CA GLY A 78 -2.79 5.00 14.69
C GLY A 78 -2.34 5.94 15.81
N ALA A 79 -1.99 7.18 15.47
CA ALA A 79 -1.64 8.21 16.45
C ALA A 79 -2.86 8.65 17.28
N GLU A 80 -4.01 8.89 16.64
CA GLU A 80 -5.28 9.22 17.30
C GLU A 80 -5.75 8.12 18.26
N GLN A 81 -5.53 6.87 17.91
CA GLN A 81 -5.99 5.70 18.67
C GLN A 81 -4.93 5.11 19.63
N LYS A 82 -3.83 5.84 19.85
CA LYS A 82 -2.72 5.38 20.69
C LYS A 82 -3.19 4.96 22.11
N GLY A 83 -2.77 3.75 22.50
CA GLY A 83 -3.16 3.16 23.79
C GLY A 83 -4.52 2.44 23.79
N ARG A 84 -5.33 2.58 22.74
CA ARG A 84 -6.60 1.89 22.58
C ARG A 84 -6.51 0.73 21.60
N ILE A 85 -6.12 1.01 20.36
CA ILE A 85 -5.98 -0.01 19.31
C ILE A 85 -4.66 0.18 18.56
N VAL A 86 -4.23 -0.87 17.85
CA VAL A 86 -3.07 -0.84 16.97
C VAL A 86 -3.52 -0.71 15.52
N VAL A 87 -3.00 0.30 14.82
CA VAL A 87 -3.23 0.47 13.38
C VAL A 87 -1.91 0.28 12.65
N THR A 88 -1.86 -0.65 11.71
CA THR A 88 -0.66 -0.99 10.94
C THR A 88 -0.91 -0.81 9.44
N ALA A 89 -0.13 0.06 8.79
CA ALA A 89 -0.07 0.16 7.34
C ALA A 89 0.80 -0.97 6.78
N VAL A 90 0.24 -1.85 5.97
CA VAL A 90 0.97 -2.95 5.31
C VAL A 90 1.41 -2.48 3.93
N CYS A 91 2.73 -2.40 3.71
CA CYS A 91 3.34 -1.86 2.50
C CYS A 91 4.16 -2.95 1.78
N PRO A 92 3.53 -3.92 1.13
CA PRO A 92 4.23 -4.95 0.38
C PRO A 92 4.81 -4.39 -0.93
N GLY A 93 5.83 -5.07 -1.44
CA GLY A 93 6.21 -5.01 -2.84
C GLY A 93 5.23 -5.80 -3.72
N PRO A 94 5.67 -6.25 -4.90
CA PRO A 94 4.89 -7.19 -5.71
C PRO A 94 4.62 -8.47 -4.91
N VAL A 95 3.37 -8.95 -4.92
CA VAL A 95 2.95 -10.17 -4.24
C VAL A 95 2.26 -11.09 -5.25
N ASP A 96 2.57 -12.37 -5.20
CA ASP A 96 1.95 -13.38 -6.06
C ASP A 96 0.48 -13.57 -5.66
N THR A 97 -0.41 -12.91 -6.38
CA THR A 97 -1.85 -12.88 -6.11
C THR A 97 -2.63 -12.60 -7.39
N PRO A 98 -3.93 -12.92 -7.46
CA PRO A 98 -4.78 -12.53 -8.58
C PRO A 98 -4.81 -11.02 -8.88
N PHE A 99 -4.45 -10.19 -7.91
CA PHE A 99 -4.29 -8.75 -8.12
C PHE A 99 -3.13 -8.44 -9.07
N LEU A 100 -2.00 -9.15 -8.92
CA LEU A 100 -0.85 -9.00 -9.81
C LEU A 100 -1.20 -9.40 -11.24
N GLU A 101 -1.95 -10.48 -11.42
CA GLU A 101 -2.43 -10.93 -12.73
C GLU A 101 -3.32 -9.88 -13.41
N LYS A 102 -4.25 -9.28 -12.67
CA LYS A 102 -5.12 -8.20 -13.17
C LYS A 102 -4.34 -6.93 -13.57
N MET A 103 -3.17 -6.72 -13.00
CA MET A 103 -2.28 -5.59 -13.34
C MET A 103 -1.36 -5.85 -14.54
N GLY A 104 -1.53 -6.96 -15.23
CA GLY A 104 -0.73 -7.33 -16.39
C GLY A 104 0.20 -8.53 -16.17
N GLY A 105 0.14 -9.13 -14.98
CA GLY A 105 0.85 -10.36 -14.65
C GLY A 105 2.36 -10.21 -14.49
N LYS A 106 3.00 -11.35 -14.19
CA LYS A 106 4.46 -11.43 -14.03
C LYS A 106 5.19 -11.17 -15.36
N GLU A 107 4.55 -11.43 -16.49
CA GLU A 107 5.15 -11.31 -17.81
C GLU A 107 5.43 -9.85 -18.18
N ASN A 108 4.48 -8.96 -17.89
CA ASN A 108 4.58 -7.53 -18.17
C ASN A 108 5.37 -6.74 -17.10
N MET A 109 5.81 -7.43 -16.05
CA MET A 109 6.61 -6.80 -15.01
C MET A 109 8.07 -6.62 -15.45
N PRO A 110 8.69 -5.46 -15.20
CA PRO A 110 10.12 -5.25 -15.44
C PRO A 110 10.97 -6.37 -14.81
N PHE A 111 11.93 -6.90 -15.54
CA PHE A 111 12.73 -8.05 -15.14
C PHE A 111 13.40 -7.87 -13.77
N TYR A 112 13.81 -6.64 -13.44
CA TYR A 112 14.44 -6.33 -12.16
C TYR A 112 13.48 -6.39 -10.95
N LYS A 113 12.17 -6.40 -11.18
CA LYS A 113 11.15 -6.56 -10.11
C LYS A 113 10.78 -8.02 -9.87
N LYS A 114 10.95 -8.91 -10.86
CA LYS A 114 10.56 -10.32 -10.78
C LYS A 114 11.19 -11.07 -9.60
N PRO A 115 12.49 -10.90 -9.27
CA PRO A 115 13.10 -11.58 -8.12
C PRO A 115 12.54 -11.15 -6.75
N PHE A 116 11.79 -10.07 -6.71
CA PHE A 116 11.22 -9.50 -5.46
C PHE A 116 9.74 -9.79 -5.29
N ILE A 117 9.15 -10.65 -6.12
CA ILE A 117 7.77 -11.11 -5.95
C ILE A 117 7.73 -11.94 -4.67
N ALA A 118 6.92 -11.49 -3.72
CA ALA A 118 6.78 -12.14 -2.43
C ALA A 118 5.62 -13.14 -2.44
N ASP A 119 5.74 -14.17 -1.60
CA ASP A 119 4.63 -15.04 -1.27
C ASP A 119 3.60 -14.32 -0.40
N ALA A 120 2.30 -14.51 -0.71
CA ALA A 120 1.21 -13.84 -0.03
C ALA A 120 1.13 -14.23 1.46
N GLU A 121 1.31 -15.51 1.78
CA GLU A 121 1.25 -16.01 3.15
C GLU A 121 2.38 -15.42 4.00
N ALA A 122 3.60 -15.36 3.46
CA ALA A 122 4.75 -14.74 4.14
C ALA A 122 4.53 -13.24 4.43
N VAL A 123 3.91 -12.51 3.49
CA VAL A 123 3.54 -11.10 3.68
C VAL A 123 2.50 -10.95 4.78
N VAL A 124 1.45 -11.77 4.78
CA VAL A 124 0.39 -11.74 5.80
C VAL A 124 0.95 -12.08 7.17
N LYS A 125 1.71 -13.17 7.30
CA LYS A 125 2.36 -13.57 8.55
C LYS A 125 3.22 -12.45 9.13
N LYS A 126 4.02 -11.79 8.27
CA LYS A 126 4.82 -10.64 8.68
C LYS A 126 3.97 -9.45 9.14
N ALA A 127 2.89 -9.15 8.44
CA ALA A 127 1.99 -8.05 8.79
C ALA A 127 1.31 -8.28 10.15
N LEU A 128 0.86 -9.49 10.42
CA LEU A 128 0.28 -9.88 11.71
C LEU A 128 1.29 -9.74 12.84
N GLN A 129 2.49 -10.29 12.69
CA GLN A 129 3.58 -10.17 13.67
C GLN A 129 3.97 -8.72 13.96
N ASP A 130 4.02 -7.88 12.92
CA ASP A 130 4.33 -6.45 13.10
C ASP A 130 3.21 -5.72 13.83
N SER A 131 1.96 -6.05 13.54
CA SER A 131 0.79 -5.52 14.24
C SER A 131 0.77 -5.94 15.71
N GLU A 132 1.11 -7.20 16.01
CA GLU A 132 1.24 -7.71 17.38
C GLU A 132 2.30 -6.96 18.20
N ARG A 133 3.37 -6.53 17.54
CA ARG A 133 4.44 -5.71 18.13
C ARG A 133 4.12 -4.22 18.17
N GLY A 134 2.92 -3.82 17.79
CA GLY A 134 2.48 -2.43 17.76
C GLY A 134 3.17 -1.57 16.69
N ARG A 135 3.67 -2.18 15.61
CA ARG A 135 4.37 -1.43 14.55
C ARG A 135 3.39 -0.66 13.68
N GLU A 136 3.69 0.60 13.46
CA GLU A 136 2.94 1.51 12.59
C GLU A 136 2.95 1.08 11.11
N ILE A 137 4.07 0.55 10.64
CA ILE A 137 4.27 0.15 9.24
C ILE A 137 4.90 -1.24 9.18
N SER A 138 4.27 -2.12 8.40
CA SER A 138 4.82 -3.44 8.06
C SER A 138 5.33 -3.43 6.63
N VAL A 139 6.60 -3.83 6.44
CA VAL A 139 7.26 -3.97 5.13
C VAL A 139 7.91 -5.34 5.06
N TYR A 140 7.51 -6.14 4.06
CA TYR A 140 8.09 -7.45 3.81
C TYR A 140 9.29 -7.36 2.87
N GLY A 141 10.32 -8.13 3.19
CA GLY A 141 11.53 -8.26 2.38
C GLY A 141 12.54 -7.11 2.56
N PHE A 142 13.82 -7.47 2.35
CA PHE A 142 14.93 -6.52 2.53
C PHE A 142 14.89 -5.39 1.50
N ALA A 143 14.65 -5.74 0.23
CA ALA A 143 14.62 -4.76 -0.86
C ALA A 143 13.56 -3.66 -0.64
N MET A 144 12.37 -4.04 -0.18
CA MET A 144 11.30 -3.06 0.11
C MET A 144 11.61 -2.18 1.32
N LYS A 145 12.32 -2.73 2.32
CA LYS A 145 12.80 -1.94 3.47
C LYS A 145 13.87 -0.94 3.03
N ALA A 146 14.82 -1.37 2.18
CA ALA A 146 15.83 -0.50 1.59
C ALA A 146 15.19 0.60 0.74
N LEU A 147 14.23 0.25 -0.15
CA LEU A 147 13.48 1.23 -0.94
C LEU A 147 12.80 2.28 -0.06
N ARG A 148 12.14 1.86 1.02
CA ARG A 148 11.51 2.79 1.97
C ARG A 148 12.52 3.78 2.57
N VAL A 149 13.73 3.33 2.90
CA VAL A 149 14.79 4.20 3.44
C VAL A 149 15.29 5.15 2.36
N VAL A 150 15.56 4.66 1.17
CA VAL A 150 15.99 5.47 0.01
C VAL A 150 14.96 6.57 -0.30
N CYS A 151 13.68 6.22 -0.35
CA CYS A 151 12.60 7.19 -0.60
C CYS A 151 12.45 8.28 0.49
N LYS A 152 13.02 8.07 1.68
CA LYS A 152 13.04 9.08 2.75
C LYS A 152 14.23 10.05 2.63
N ILE A 153 15.35 9.57 2.08
CA ILE A 153 16.62 10.32 2.06
C ILE A 153 16.80 11.04 0.74
N VAL A 154 16.47 10.36 -0.37
CA VAL A 154 16.67 10.88 -1.72
C VAL A 154 15.48 11.77 -2.11
N PRO A 155 15.72 13.01 -2.58
CA PRO A 155 14.63 13.86 -3.05
C PRO A 155 13.84 13.20 -4.18
N THR A 156 12.51 13.23 -4.08
CA THR A 156 11.56 12.56 -4.98
C THR A 156 11.82 12.86 -6.46
N ARG A 157 12.23 14.08 -6.79
CA ARG A 157 12.55 14.49 -8.18
C ARG A 157 13.65 13.64 -8.82
N PHE A 158 14.64 13.19 -8.03
CA PHE A 158 15.69 12.32 -8.53
C PHE A 158 15.19 10.88 -8.71
N LEU A 159 14.38 10.38 -7.78
CA LEU A 159 13.82 9.04 -7.89
C LEU A 159 12.93 8.89 -9.12
N MET A 160 12.12 9.91 -9.44
CA MET A 160 11.24 9.89 -10.61
C MET A 160 11.97 9.87 -11.96
N ARG A 161 13.26 10.23 -12.01
CA ARG A 161 14.07 10.13 -13.26
C ARG A 161 14.41 8.69 -13.64
N PHE A 162 14.33 7.76 -12.69
CA PHE A 162 14.67 6.35 -12.87
C PHE A 162 13.45 5.43 -12.90
N MET A 163 12.24 6.00 -12.91
CA MET A 163 10.95 5.31 -12.98
C MET A 163 10.27 5.55 -14.32
#